data_a3fb84c01a3c3d878492ad8e4d4309f2
#
_entry.id   a3fb84c01a3c3d878492ad8e4d4309f2
#
_cell.length_a   1.000
_cell.length_b   1.000
_cell.length_c   1.000
_cell.angle_alpha   90.00
_cell.angle_beta   90.00
_cell.angle_gamma   90.00
#
_symmetry.space_group_name_H-M   'P 1'
#
loop_
_entity.id
_entity.type
_entity.pdbx_description
1 polymer ?
#
loop_
_entity_poly.entity_id
_entity_poly.type
_entity_poly.pdbx_seq_one_letter_code
_entity_poly.pdbx_strand_id
1 'polypeptide(L)'
;MSEHGSPESQWRAETIAVHGGYRPDPTTRAVAVPIYQTVAYAFDDTQHGADLFDLKVPGNIYTRITNPTTDVLEQRIAALEGGIGALALASGQAAITYAIQTIAEAGDNIVSASALYGGTYNLFAHTLPQFGIETRFADYRDPQAFGALIDERTKAVFVESIGNPRGNITDIEAVAKIAHAHGVPLIVDNTVATPYLQRSFDFGADIVVHSLTKYLGGHGNSLGGAIVDSGRFPWAEHKQRFRRLNEPDVSYHGVVYTDALGPAAYIGRARVVPLRNTGAAISPFNSFLILQGIETLALRLDRINANTLAVAKHLQGHPKVAWVNYAALPDHPEHALVQKYLRGHGSGVLTFGLPGGRAAGARFLDALQLFTRLVNLGDAKSLATHPASTTHRQLDAAELEKAGVSEDTVRLSVGIEHIDDLLADLEQALAKA
;
A
#
# COMPACT_ATOMS: atom_id res chain seq x y z
N MET A 1 15.36 -26.12 -14.90
CA MET A 1 14.91 -25.30 -13.75
C MET A 1 15.92 -25.52 -12.64
N SER A 2 16.75 -24.53 -12.32
CA SER A 2 17.77 -24.64 -11.27
C SER A 2 17.10 -24.50 -9.90
N GLU A 3 17.23 -25.52 -9.05
CA GLU A 3 16.74 -25.56 -7.66
C GLU A 3 17.45 -24.61 -6.68
N HIS A 4 18.14 -23.60 -7.17
CA HIS A 4 18.75 -22.59 -6.32
C HIS A 4 17.91 -21.32 -6.46
N GLY A 5 17.14 -20.99 -5.40
CA GLY A 5 16.50 -19.68 -5.26
C GLY A 5 17.49 -18.57 -5.62
N SER A 6 17.03 -17.49 -6.23
CA SER A 6 17.91 -16.37 -6.58
C SER A 6 18.69 -15.95 -5.35
N PRO A 7 19.95 -15.49 -5.45
CA PRO A 7 20.71 -14.98 -4.30
C PRO A 7 19.94 -13.95 -3.49
N GLU A 8 19.03 -13.22 -4.13
CA GLU A 8 18.16 -12.20 -3.54
C GLU A 8 17.19 -12.74 -2.49
N SER A 9 16.77 -14.01 -2.59
CA SER A 9 15.88 -14.62 -1.60
C SER A 9 16.51 -14.80 -0.20
N GLN A 10 17.84 -14.68 -0.11
CA GLN A 10 18.59 -14.79 1.14
C GLN A 10 19.00 -13.43 1.72
N TRP A 11 18.81 -12.34 0.99
CA TRP A 11 19.19 -11.00 1.42
C TRP A 11 18.19 -10.41 2.42
N ARG A 12 18.69 -9.50 3.25
CA ARG A 12 17.85 -8.70 4.14
C ARG A 12 17.23 -7.54 3.38
N ALA A 13 16.15 -6.97 3.92
CA ALA A 13 15.39 -5.91 3.29
C ALA A 13 16.26 -4.71 2.86
N GLU A 14 17.24 -4.34 3.68
CA GLU A 14 18.18 -3.24 3.40
C GLU A 14 19.03 -3.52 2.15
N THR A 15 19.49 -4.74 1.97
CA THR A 15 20.26 -5.16 0.79
C THR A 15 19.37 -5.27 -0.45
N ILE A 16 18.16 -5.83 -0.30
CA ILE A 16 17.18 -5.90 -1.40
C ILE A 16 16.79 -4.49 -1.86
N ALA A 17 16.60 -3.55 -0.93
CA ALA A 17 16.24 -2.17 -1.24
C ALA A 17 17.25 -1.49 -2.19
N VAL A 18 18.52 -1.84 -2.09
CA VAL A 18 19.60 -1.25 -2.92
C VAL A 18 19.86 -2.06 -4.19
N HIS A 19 19.82 -3.41 -4.12
CA HIS A 19 20.30 -4.28 -5.20
C HIS A 19 19.21 -5.10 -5.88
N GLY A 20 18.03 -5.26 -5.24
CA GLY A 20 16.97 -6.15 -5.76
C GLY A 20 16.47 -5.74 -7.14
N GLY A 21 16.28 -6.73 -8.01
CA GLY A 21 15.73 -6.55 -9.36
C GLY A 21 16.63 -5.86 -10.37
N TYR A 22 17.90 -5.53 -10.04
CA TYR A 22 18.80 -4.88 -11.00
C TYR A 22 20.22 -5.42 -10.93
N ARG A 23 20.81 -5.58 -12.11
CA ARG A 23 22.25 -5.79 -12.32
C ARG A 23 22.75 -4.77 -13.33
N PRO A 24 24.04 -4.36 -13.29
CA PRO A 24 24.59 -3.42 -14.25
C PRO A 24 24.22 -3.81 -15.70
N ASP A 25 23.69 -2.83 -16.44
CA ASP A 25 23.22 -3.02 -17.83
C ASP A 25 24.28 -3.75 -18.68
N PRO A 26 23.93 -4.84 -19.35
CA PRO A 26 24.92 -5.67 -20.05
C PRO A 26 25.61 -4.95 -21.23
N THR A 27 24.95 -3.95 -21.80
CA THR A 27 25.47 -3.20 -22.96
C THR A 27 26.33 -2.02 -22.54
N THR A 28 25.80 -1.17 -21.65
CA THR A 28 26.44 0.08 -21.24
C THR A 28 27.25 -0.04 -19.95
N ARG A 29 27.06 -1.11 -19.19
CA ARG A 29 27.63 -1.32 -17.85
C ARG A 29 27.18 -0.28 -16.82
N ALA A 30 26.08 0.42 -17.07
CA ALA A 30 25.50 1.39 -16.14
C ALA A 30 25.16 0.73 -14.82
N VAL A 31 25.61 1.32 -13.70
CA VAL A 31 25.35 0.84 -12.33
C VAL A 31 24.01 1.39 -11.83
N ALA A 32 23.69 2.65 -12.13
CA ALA A 32 22.38 3.21 -11.88
C ALA A 32 21.37 2.67 -12.89
N VAL A 33 20.12 2.46 -12.44
CA VAL A 33 19.03 1.99 -13.30
C VAL A 33 18.79 3.01 -14.42
N PRO A 34 18.91 2.64 -15.71
CA PRO A 34 18.64 3.57 -16.81
C PRO A 34 17.16 3.94 -16.89
N ILE A 35 16.88 5.18 -17.32
CA ILE A 35 15.51 5.64 -17.58
C ILE A 35 15.16 5.40 -19.04
N TYR A 36 14.33 4.39 -19.31
CA TYR A 36 13.83 4.10 -20.66
C TYR A 36 12.57 4.92 -20.93
N GLN A 37 12.74 6.21 -21.24
CA GLN A 37 11.65 7.13 -21.53
C GLN A 37 11.21 6.98 -22.99
N THR A 38 10.58 5.87 -23.31
CA THR A 38 10.05 5.53 -24.64
C THR A 38 8.61 5.01 -24.55
N VAL A 39 7.86 5.12 -25.64
CA VAL A 39 6.47 4.62 -25.72
C VAL A 39 6.44 3.19 -26.24
N ALA A 40 7.23 2.86 -27.26
CA ALA A 40 7.19 1.59 -27.97
C ALA A 40 8.60 1.06 -28.24
N TYR A 41 8.67 -0.21 -28.57
CA TYR A 41 9.90 -0.94 -28.85
C TYR A 41 9.85 -1.57 -30.24
N ALA A 42 10.99 -1.57 -30.94
CA ALA A 42 11.09 -2.19 -32.25
C ALA A 42 11.10 -3.73 -32.14
N PHE A 43 10.53 -4.38 -33.13
CA PHE A 43 10.65 -5.82 -33.30
C PHE A 43 11.81 -6.14 -34.25
N ASP A 44 12.45 -7.30 -34.05
CA ASP A 44 13.50 -7.78 -34.95
C ASP A 44 12.92 -8.09 -36.32
N ASP A 45 11.72 -8.72 -36.33
CA ASP A 45 10.93 -9.03 -37.53
C ASP A 45 9.45 -9.18 -37.18
N THR A 46 8.60 -9.48 -38.18
CA THR A 46 7.14 -9.66 -37.99
C THR A 46 6.82 -10.87 -37.11
N GLN A 47 7.63 -11.95 -37.19
CA GLN A 47 7.40 -13.14 -36.38
C GLN A 47 7.74 -12.88 -34.90
N HIS A 48 8.84 -12.18 -34.62
CA HIS A 48 9.16 -11.74 -33.26
C HIS A 48 8.02 -10.90 -32.67
N GLY A 49 7.46 -9.97 -33.46
CA GLY A 49 6.30 -9.20 -33.01
C GLY A 49 5.08 -10.10 -32.68
N ALA A 50 4.76 -11.07 -33.52
CA ALA A 50 3.68 -12.00 -33.29
C ALA A 50 3.91 -12.85 -32.01
N ASP A 51 5.12 -13.35 -31.80
CA ASP A 51 5.46 -14.20 -30.65
C ASP A 51 5.41 -13.42 -29.32
N LEU A 52 5.76 -12.13 -29.32
CA LEU A 52 5.58 -11.25 -28.17
C LEU A 52 4.11 -11.07 -27.80
N PHE A 53 3.24 -10.82 -28.81
CA PHE A 53 1.79 -10.69 -28.57
C PHE A 53 1.13 -11.99 -28.12
N ASP A 54 1.62 -13.13 -28.61
CA ASP A 54 1.17 -14.47 -28.22
C ASP A 54 1.74 -14.94 -26.87
N LEU A 55 2.58 -14.12 -26.19
CA LEU A 55 3.29 -14.48 -24.95
C LEU A 55 4.23 -15.69 -25.07
N LYS A 56 4.69 -16.01 -26.29
CA LYS A 56 5.63 -17.13 -26.53
C LYS A 56 7.07 -16.77 -26.15
N VAL A 57 7.41 -15.50 -26.25
CA VAL A 57 8.73 -14.98 -25.87
C VAL A 57 8.56 -13.77 -24.93
N PRO A 58 9.47 -13.59 -23.96
CA PRO A 58 9.48 -12.39 -23.13
C PRO A 58 10.03 -11.18 -23.89
N GLY A 59 9.54 -9.99 -23.60
CA GLY A 59 10.06 -8.75 -24.19
C GLY A 59 9.17 -7.53 -23.97
N ASN A 60 9.61 -6.41 -24.50
CA ASN A 60 8.89 -5.15 -24.39
C ASN A 60 8.17 -4.84 -25.71
N ILE A 61 6.92 -4.42 -25.63
CA ILE A 61 6.08 -4.02 -26.77
C ILE A 61 5.76 -2.53 -26.64
N TYR A 62 5.22 -2.16 -25.49
CA TYR A 62 4.67 -0.83 -25.24
C TYR A 62 4.76 -0.49 -23.76
N THR A 63 5.25 0.71 -23.44
CA THR A 63 5.58 1.12 -22.05
C THR A 63 4.40 1.04 -21.09
N ARG A 64 3.14 1.18 -21.55
CA ARG A 64 1.96 0.97 -20.70
C ARG A 64 1.88 -0.44 -20.10
N ILE A 65 2.43 -1.46 -20.80
CA ILE A 65 2.37 -2.86 -20.39
C ILE A 65 3.66 -3.29 -19.71
N THR A 66 4.81 -2.99 -20.34
CA THR A 66 6.16 -3.33 -19.87
C THR A 66 7.14 -2.22 -20.21
N ASN A 67 8.05 -1.92 -19.28
CA ASN A 67 9.13 -0.97 -19.49
C ASN A 67 10.33 -1.38 -18.63
N PRO A 68 11.57 -1.40 -19.13
CA PRO A 68 12.73 -1.90 -18.38
C PRO A 68 13.00 -1.18 -17.06
N THR A 69 12.77 0.14 -16.99
CA THR A 69 12.91 0.89 -15.72
C THR A 69 11.85 0.51 -14.72
N THR A 70 10.59 0.38 -15.18
CA THR A 70 9.46 -0.02 -14.34
C THR A 70 9.59 -1.48 -13.90
N ASP A 71 10.14 -2.36 -14.74
CA ASP A 71 10.39 -3.76 -14.41
C ASP A 71 11.35 -3.90 -13.21
N VAL A 72 12.40 -3.09 -13.14
CA VAL A 72 13.30 -3.05 -11.98
C VAL A 72 12.53 -2.66 -10.70
N LEU A 73 11.63 -1.68 -10.79
CA LEU A 73 10.79 -1.29 -9.66
C LEU A 73 9.89 -2.43 -9.22
N GLU A 74 9.22 -3.09 -10.17
CA GLU A 74 8.34 -4.24 -9.91
C GLU A 74 9.09 -5.40 -9.25
N GLN A 75 10.24 -5.79 -9.80
CA GLN A 75 11.08 -6.85 -9.24
C GLN A 75 11.57 -6.52 -7.83
N ARG A 76 12.00 -5.28 -7.58
CA ARG A 76 12.48 -4.83 -6.27
C ARG A 76 11.38 -4.87 -5.21
N ILE A 77 10.18 -4.41 -5.54
CA ILE A 77 9.04 -4.45 -4.62
C ILE A 77 8.60 -5.89 -4.37
N ALA A 78 8.54 -6.72 -5.42
CA ALA A 78 8.23 -8.15 -5.26
C ALA A 78 9.22 -8.84 -4.34
N ALA A 79 10.52 -8.59 -4.50
CA ALA A 79 11.57 -9.15 -3.64
C ALA A 79 11.47 -8.66 -2.19
N LEU A 80 11.17 -7.37 -1.97
CA LEU A 80 11.00 -6.81 -0.63
C LEU A 80 9.82 -7.44 0.13
N GLU A 81 8.68 -7.62 -0.54
CA GLU A 81 7.50 -8.29 0.05
C GLU A 81 7.66 -9.83 0.10
N GLY A 82 8.53 -10.41 -0.75
CA GLY A 82 8.67 -11.85 -0.90
C GLY A 82 7.57 -12.47 -1.77
N GLY A 83 7.09 -11.71 -2.76
CA GLY A 83 6.10 -12.12 -3.74
C GLY A 83 6.70 -12.74 -5.00
N ILE A 84 5.85 -13.41 -5.79
CA ILE A 84 6.23 -14.00 -7.08
C ILE A 84 6.36 -12.95 -8.19
N GLY A 85 5.67 -11.83 -8.06
CA GLY A 85 5.69 -10.73 -9.02
C GLY A 85 4.95 -9.51 -8.52
N ALA A 86 5.23 -8.37 -9.16
CA ALA A 86 4.53 -7.12 -8.89
C ALA A 86 4.10 -6.42 -10.17
N LEU A 87 3.17 -5.48 -10.04
CA LEU A 87 2.67 -4.61 -11.08
C LEU A 87 2.67 -3.16 -10.60
N ALA A 88 3.51 -2.32 -11.20
CA ALA A 88 3.56 -0.91 -10.88
C ALA A 88 2.52 -0.11 -11.68
N LEU A 89 1.87 0.84 -11.02
CA LEU A 89 0.71 1.58 -11.49
C LEU A 89 0.84 3.08 -11.19
N ALA A 90 0.01 3.89 -11.82
CA ALA A 90 0.06 5.35 -11.69
C ALA A 90 -0.22 5.89 -10.28
N SER A 91 -0.92 5.12 -9.44
CA SER A 91 -1.26 5.54 -8.07
C SER A 91 -1.67 4.35 -7.20
N GLY A 92 -1.66 4.54 -5.87
CA GLY A 92 -2.20 3.55 -4.92
C GLY A 92 -3.68 3.24 -5.17
N GLN A 93 -4.49 4.24 -5.53
CA GLN A 93 -5.90 4.01 -5.87
C GLN A 93 -6.09 3.14 -7.12
N ALA A 94 -5.22 3.31 -8.13
CA ALA A 94 -5.21 2.42 -9.29
C ALA A 94 -4.84 0.98 -8.87
N ALA A 95 -3.88 0.83 -7.95
CA ALA A 95 -3.49 -0.48 -7.42
C ALA A 95 -4.66 -1.18 -6.71
N ILE A 96 -5.34 -0.48 -5.80
CA ILE A 96 -6.52 -1.02 -5.09
C ILE A 96 -7.64 -1.38 -6.07
N THR A 97 -7.96 -0.46 -7.00
CA THR A 97 -9.01 -0.69 -8.00
C THR A 97 -8.72 -1.92 -8.87
N TYR A 98 -7.48 -2.02 -9.38
CA TYR A 98 -7.11 -3.15 -10.24
C TYR A 98 -6.94 -4.44 -9.47
N ALA A 99 -6.53 -4.39 -8.20
CA ALA A 99 -6.51 -5.58 -7.35
C ALA A 99 -7.91 -6.21 -7.25
N ILE A 100 -8.95 -5.41 -7.09
CA ILE A 100 -10.33 -5.89 -7.04
C ILE A 100 -10.82 -6.31 -8.44
N GLN A 101 -10.65 -5.46 -9.47
CA GLN A 101 -11.13 -5.73 -10.83
C GLN A 101 -10.46 -6.93 -11.49
N THR A 102 -9.31 -7.37 -11.00
CA THR A 102 -8.65 -8.59 -11.48
C THR A 102 -9.49 -9.83 -11.21
N ILE A 103 -10.27 -9.87 -10.13
CA ILE A 103 -11.01 -11.07 -9.69
C ILE A 103 -12.50 -10.85 -9.49
N ALA A 104 -12.98 -9.61 -9.42
CA ALA A 104 -14.38 -9.26 -9.23
C ALA A 104 -15.02 -8.65 -10.49
N GLU A 105 -16.32 -8.85 -10.65
CA GLU A 105 -17.16 -8.29 -11.71
C GLU A 105 -18.53 -7.83 -11.18
N ALA A 106 -19.37 -7.27 -12.03
CA ALA A 106 -20.71 -6.87 -11.64
C ALA A 106 -21.51 -8.06 -11.08
N GLY A 107 -22.11 -7.87 -9.91
CA GLY A 107 -22.83 -8.90 -9.16
C GLY A 107 -22.01 -9.55 -8.04
N ASP A 108 -20.70 -9.33 -8.00
CA ASP A 108 -19.80 -9.79 -6.94
C ASP A 108 -19.76 -8.83 -5.75
N ASN A 109 -19.15 -9.29 -4.66
CA ASN A 109 -18.86 -8.44 -3.50
C ASN A 109 -17.44 -8.68 -2.95
N ILE A 110 -17.02 -7.73 -2.13
CA ILE A 110 -15.85 -7.85 -1.27
C ILE A 110 -16.23 -7.58 0.19
N VAL A 111 -15.48 -8.13 1.13
CA VAL A 111 -15.57 -7.79 2.55
C VAL A 111 -14.37 -6.94 2.91
N SER A 112 -14.58 -5.79 3.54
CA SER A 112 -13.50 -4.88 3.89
C SER A 112 -13.58 -4.43 5.33
N ALA A 113 -12.42 -4.13 5.94
CA ALA A 113 -12.40 -3.38 7.19
C ALA A 113 -13.11 -2.02 7.00
N SER A 114 -13.78 -1.53 8.03
CA SER A 114 -14.41 -0.20 8.02
C SER A 114 -13.40 0.93 8.26
N ALA A 115 -12.31 0.64 8.97
CA ALA A 115 -11.23 1.60 9.26
C ALA A 115 -10.23 1.62 8.10
N LEU A 116 -10.44 2.51 7.14
CA LEU A 116 -9.66 2.66 5.91
C LEU A 116 -9.24 4.10 5.68
N TYR A 117 -8.25 4.27 4.83
CA TYR A 117 -7.99 5.55 4.19
C TYR A 117 -9.26 6.08 3.50
N GLY A 118 -9.58 7.36 3.69
CA GLY A 118 -10.81 7.94 3.18
C GLY A 118 -11.04 7.76 1.66
N GLY A 119 -9.97 7.79 0.85
CA GLY A 119 -10.06 7.50 -0.59
C GLY A 119 -10.46 6.06 -0.89
N THR A 120 -9.94 5.10 -0.12
CA THR A 120 -10.29 3.67 -0.24
C THR A 120 -11.72 3.43 0.22
N TYR A 121 -12.13 4.05 1.34
CA TYR A 121 -13.53 3.99 1.79
C TYR A 121 -14.49 4.51 0.72
N ASN A 122 -14.21 5.68 0.14
CA ASN A 122 -15.04 6.26 -0.93
C ASN A 122 -15.08 5.39 -2.19
N LEU A 123 -13.94 4.79 -2.57
CA LEU A 123 -13.89 3.83 -3.67
C LEU A 123 -14.84 2.66 -3.43
N PHE A 124 -14.78 2.09 -2.24
CA PHE A 124 -15.53 0.89 -1.86
C PHE A 124 -17.02 1.18 -1.60
N ALA A 125 -17.33 2.25 -0.90
CA ALA A 125 -18.69 2.59 -0.52
C ALA A 125 -19.52 3.21 -1.67
N HIS A 126 -18.87 3.92 -2.60
CA HIS A 126 -19.59 4.75 -3.56
C HIS A 126 -19.20 4.48 -5.02
N THR A 127 -17.94 4.16 -5.32
CA THR A 127 -17.48 4.00 -6.70
C THR A 127 -17.65 2.57 -7.20
N LEU A 128 -17.21 1.56 -6.48
CA LEU A 128 -17.38 0.16 -6.88
C LEU A 128 -18.85 -0.26 -7.07
N PRO A 129 -19.80 0.19 -6.23
CA PRO A 129 -21.22 -0.10 -6.47
C PRO A 129 -21.74 0.41 -7.82
N GLN A 130 -21.20 1.50 -8.38
CA GLN A 130 -21.55 1.97 -9.72
C GLN A 130 -21.10 1.02 -10.82
N PHE A 131 -20.12 0.16 -10.54
CA PHE A 131 -19.66 -0.93 -11.40
C PHE A 131 -20.27 -2.28 -11.02
N GLY A 132 -21.27 -2.29 -10.12
CA GLY A 132 -22.00 -3.48 -9.69
C GLY A 132 -21.24 -4.36 -8.67
N ILE A 133 -20.17 -3.88 -8.07
CA ILE A 133 -19.41 -4.58 -7.03
C ILE A 133 -19.79 -4.02 -5.66
N GLU A 134 -20.43 -4.85 -4.83
CA GLU A 134 -20.81 -4.48 -3.47
C GLU A 134 -19.62 -4.54 -2.51
N THR A 135 -19.56 -3.65 -1.52
CA THR A 135 -18.62 -3.77 -0.39
C THR A 135 -19.38 -3.91 0.92
N ARG A 136 -19.02 -4.90 1.72
CA ARG A 136 -19.54 -5.14 3.06
C ARG A 136 -18.46 -4.82 4.08
N PHE A 137 -18.75 -3.91 5.02
CA PHE A 137 -17.78 -3.42 5.98
C PHE A 137 -17.86 -4.17 7.30
N ALA A 138 -16.71 -4.66 7.78
CA ALA A 138 -16.51 -5.32 9.08
C ALA A 138 -15.73 -4.42 10.06
N ASP A 139 -15.94 -4.62 11.35
CA ASP A 139 -15.08 -4.01 12.37
C ASP A 139 -13.70 -4.71 12.35
N TYR A 140 -12.64 -3.96 12.09
CA TYR A 140 -11.27 -4.50 12.01
C TYR A 140 -10.78 -5.15 13.32
N ARG A 141 -11.42 -4.79 14.46
CA ARG A 141 -11.08 -5.33 15.79
C ARG A 141 -11.66 -6.73 16.03
N ASP A 142 -12.63 -7.13 15.24
CA ASP A 142 -13.26 -8.44 15.33
C ASP A 142 -13.05 -9.25 14.05
N PRO A 143 -12.02 -10.11 14.00
CA PRO A 143 -11.78 -10.96 12.83
C PRO A 143 -12.99 -11.83 12.45
N GLN A 144 -13.82 -12.26 13.42
CA GLN A 144 -15.01 -13.09 13.15
C GLN A 144 -16.08 -12.33 12.36
N ALA A 145 -16.17 -11.01 12.53
CA ALA A 145 -17.09 -10.18 11.77
C ALA A 145 -16.87 -10.25 10.25
N PHE A 146 -15.62 -10.49 9.80
CA PHE A 146 -15.34 -10.69 8.38
C PHE A 146 -15.98 -11.97 7.86
N GLY A 147 -15.86 -13.08 8.58
CA GLY A 147 -16.42 -14.37 8.19
C GLY A 147 -17.95 -14.33 8.04
N ALA A 148 -18.63 -13.62 8.94
CA ALA A 148 -20.09 -13.48 8.91
C ALA A 148 -20.62 -12.74 7.65
N LEU A 149 -19.76 -11.97 6.97
CA LEU A 149 -20.11 -11.19 5.78
C LEU A 149 -19.71 -11.86 4.46
N ILE A 150 -18.94 -12.96 4.51
CA ILE A 150 -18.49 -13.71 3.32
C ILE A 150 -19.64 -14.59 2.81
N ASP A 151 -19.91 -14.54 1.51
CA ASP A 151 -20.82 -15.43 0.80
C ASP A 151 -20.16 -16.02 -0.46
N GLU A 152 -20.93 -16.71 -1.29
CA GLU A 152 -20.46 -17.36 -2.52
C GLU A 152 -19.95 -16.35 -3.56
N ARG A 153 -20.43 -15.10 -3.53
CA ARG A 153 -20.05 -14.03 -4.45
C ARG A 153 -18.87 -13.20 -3.94
N THR A 154 -18.43 -13.43 -2.73
CA THR A 154 -17.29 -12.69 -2.15
C THR A 154 -15.99 -13.07 -2.85
N LYS A 155 -15.26 -12.09 -3.37
CA LYS A 155 -14.02 -12.28 -4.14
C LYS A 155 -12.75 -11.97 -3.36
N ALA A 156 -12.83 -11.11 -2.35
CA ALA A 156 -11.68 -10.76 -1.52
C ALA A 156 -12.12 -10.29 -0.14
N VAL A 157 -11.22 -10.45 0.83
CA VAL A 157 -11.20 -9.66 2.06
C VAL A 157 -10.12 -8.60 1.90
N PHE A 158 -10.41 -7.35 2.31
CA PHE A 158 -9.48 -6.23 2.20
C PHE A 158 -9.27 -5.55 3.55
N VAL A 159 -8.00 -5.31 3.92
CA VAL A 159 -7.62 -4.58 5.14
C VAL A 159 -6.41 -3.68 4.90
N GLU A 160 -6.20 -2.69 5.76
CA GLU A 160 -4.93 -1.95 5.87
C GLU A 160 -4.10 -2.54 7.02
N SER A 161 -2.79 -2.71 6.81
CA SER A 161 -1.88 -3.19 7.86
C SER A 161 -1.82 -2.21 9.04
N ILE A 162 -1.68 -0.93 8.71
CA ILE A 162 -1.80 0.21 9.63
C ILE A 162 -2.79 1.18 9.01
N GLY A 163 -3.90 1.42 9.68
CA GLY A 163 -4.97 2.29 9.20
C GLY A 163 -4.64 3.77 9.27
N ASN A 164 -5.19 4.55 8.37
CA ASN A 164 -5.06 6.01 8.30
C ASN A 164 -6.44 6.67 8.28
N PRO A 165 -6.75 7.62 9.20
CA PRO A 165 -5.82 8.40 10.03
C PRO A 165 -5.51 7.81 11.41
N ARG A 166 -6.17 6.78 11.84
CA ARG A 166 -6.13 6.29 13.23
C ARG A 166 -4.79 5.68 13.65
N GLY A 167 -3.99 5.15 12.74
CA GLY A 167 -2.80 4.39 13.09
C GLY A 167 -3.11 3.03 13.79
N ASN A 168 -4.33 2.53 13.63
CA ASN A 168 -4.75 1.23 14.16
C ASN A 168 -4.06 0.08 13.45
N ILE A 169 -3.82 -1.01 14.19
CA ILE A 169 -3.12 -2.20 13.68
C ILE A 169 -4.11 -3.33 13.46
N THR A 170 -4.13 -3.89 12.25
CA THR A 170 -4.97 -5.04 11.94
C THR A 170 -4.27 -6.35 12.32
N ASP A 171 -4.99 -7.29 12.95
CA ASP A 171 -4.52 -8.66 13.16
C ASP A 171 -4.63 -9.46 11.87
N ILE A 172 -3.65 -9.29 10.98
CA ILE A 172 -3.62 -9.85 9.62
C ILE A 172 -3.73 -11.38 9.66
N GLU A 173 -3.00 -12.05 10.55
CA GLU A 173 -3.00 -13.51 10.64
C GLU A 173 -4.40 -14.05 11.00
N ALA A 174 -5.09 -13.39 11.91
CA ALA A 174 -6.44 -13.78 12.30
C ALA A 174 -7.44 -13.60 11.15
N VAL A 175 -7.37 -12.46 10.44
CA VAL A 175 -8.24 -12.18 9.28
C VAL A 175 -7.91 -13.14 8.12
N ALA A 176 -6.63 -13.42 7.85
CA ALA A 176 -6.21 -14.36 6.81
C ALA A 176 -6.79 -15.77 7.05
N LYS A 177 -6.71 -16.28 8.29
CA LYS A 177 -7.29 -17.59 8.66
C LYS A 177 -8.79 -17.65 8.37
N ILE A 178 -9.54 -16.58 8.66
CA ILE A 178 -10.97 -16.50 8.37
C ILE A 178 -11.21 -16.48 6.86
N ALA A 179 -10.52 -15.61 6.11
CA ALA A 179 -10.67 -15.51 4.67
C ALA A 179 -10.39 -16.85 3.98
N HIS A 180 -9.28 -17.50 4.32
CA HIS A 180 -8.88 -18.80 3.75
C HIS A 180 -9.84 -19.93 4.10
N ALA A 181 -10.42 -19.95 5.31
CA ALA A 181 -11.43 -20.93 5.68
C ALA A 181 -12.69 -20.86 4.78
N HIS A 182 -12.93 -19.71 4.15
CA HIS A 182 -14.01 -19.51 3.18
C HIS A 182 -13.54 -19.58 1.71
N GLY A 183 -12.27 -19.92 1.45
CA GLY A 183 -11.70 -19.96 0.10
C GLY A 183 -11.64 -18.59 -0.58
N VAL A 184 -11.38 -17.53 0.17
CA VAL A 184 -11.29 -16.14 -0.27
C VAL A 184 -9.90 -15.59 0.03
N PRO A 185 -9.23 -14.88 -0.91
CA PRO A 185 -7.92 -14.28 -0.67
C PRO A 185 -8.01 -13.05 0.24
N LEU A 186 -6.93 -12.81 1.00
CA LEU A 186 -6.73 -11.59 1.75
C LEU A 186 -5.85 -10.61 0.97
N ILE A 187 -6.38 -9.42 0.71
CA ILE A 187 -5.65 -8.26 0.15
C ILE A 187 -5.30 -7.31 1.29
N VAL A 188 -4.02 -6.97 1.42
CA VAL A 188 -3.54 -6.04 2.45
C VAL A 188 -2.96 -4.79 1.81
N ASP A 189 -3.47 -3.63 2.16
CA ASP A 189 -2.78 -2.37 1.88
C ASP A 189 -1.66 -2.18 2.92
N ASN A 190 -0.42 -2.35 2.47
CA ASN A 190 0.77 -2.27 3.29
C ASN A 190 1.54 -0.94 3.14
N THR A 191 0.84 0.10 2.69
CA THR A 191 1.41 1.42 2.39
C THR A 191 2.13 2.04 3.60
N VAL A 192 1.54 1.94 4.80
CA VAL A 192 2.05 2.64 5.99
C VAL A 192 3.13 1.83 6.70
N ALA A 193 2.98 0.51 6.82
CA ALA A 193 4.01 -0.34 7.40
C ALA A 193 5.21 -0.52 6.46
N THR A 194 4.99 -0.62 5.17
CA THR A 194 5.97 -0.99 4.14
C THR A 194 6.56 -2.39 4.35
N PRO A 195 7.19 -3.00 3.35
CA PRO A 195 7.85 -4.30 3.52
C PRO A 195 9.04 -4.27 4.49
N TYR A 196 9.51 -3.08 4.89
CA TYR A 196 10.56 -2.95 5.88
C TYR A 196 10.09 -3.25 7.31
N LEU A 197 8.94 -2.72 7.72
CA LEU A 197 8.40 -3.02 9.04
C LEU A 197 7.62 -4.35 9.05
N GLN A 198 6.90 -4.67 7.97
CA GLN A 198 6.01 -5.82 7.89
C GLN A 198 5.98 -6.42 6.50
N ARG A 199 6.29 -7.70 6.40
CA ARG A 199 6.02 -8.50 5.19
C ARG A 199 4.69 -9.22 5.39
N SER A 200 3.63 -8.69 4.80
CA SER A 200 2.26 -9.19 5.03
C SER A 200 2.07 -10.63 4.58
N PHE A 201 2.85 -11.12 3.62
CA PHE A 201 2.82 -12.52 3.17
C PHE A 201 3.28 -13.51 4.23
N ASP A 202 4.12 -13.10 5.17
CA ASP A 202 4.59 -13.94 6.28
C ASP A 202 3.45 -14.20 7.30
N PHE A 203 2.36 -13.42 7.21
CA PHE A 203 1.19 -13.51 8.08
C PHE A 203 -0.10 -13.93 7.35
N GLY A 204 0.03 -14.43 6.12
CA GLY A 204 -1.08 -15.02 5.37
C GLY A 204 -1.81 -14.10 4.40
N ALA A 205 -1.31 -12.90 4.13
CA ALA A 205 -1.80 -12.13 2.99
C ALA A 205 -1.53 -12.87 1.67
N ASP A 206 -2.42 -12.72 0.70
CA ASP A 206 -2.26 -13.30 -0.64
C ASP A 206 -1.83 -12.26 -1.65
N ILE A 207 -2.40 -11.08 -1.54
CA ILE A 207 -2.10 -9.91 -2.37
C ILE A 207 -1.76 -8.74 -1.45
N VAL A 208 -0.74 -7.99 -1.82
CA VAL A 208 -0.38 -6.73 -1.16
C VAL A 208 -0.52 -5.58 -2.13
N VAL A 209 -1.07 -4.46 -1.68
CA VAL A 209 -1.10 -3.22 -2.45
C VAL A 209 -0.31 -2.13 -1.72
N HIS A 210 0.23 -1.20 -2.50
CA HIS A 210 0.96 -0.04 -1.99
C HIS A 210 0.59 1.24 -2.73
N SER A 211 0.49 2.33 -2.00
CA SER A 211 0.76 3.65 -2.54
C SER A 211 2.26 3.91 -2.47
N LEU A 212 2.97 3.75 -3.59
CA LEU A 212 4.41 4.02 -3.70
C LEU A 212 4.74 5.50 -3.46
N THR A 213 3.73 6.36 -3.56
CA THR A 213 3.76 7.80 -3.28
C THR A 213 4.23 8.13 -1.86
N LYS A 214 4.00 7.20 -0.91
CA LYS A 214 4.21 7.40 0.52
C LYS A 214 5.64 7.01 0.94
N TYR A 215 5.82 6.23 1.98
CA TYR A 215 7.12 5.87 2.54
C TYR A 215 8.10 5.24 1.54
N LEU A 216 7.60 4.44 0.57
CA LEU A 216 8.47 3.82 -0.43
C LEU A 216 9.17 4.87 -1.30
N GLY A 217 8.43 5.83 -1.84
CA GLY A 217 9.01 6.99 -2.53
C GLY A 217 9.68 7.97 -1.58
N GLY A 218 9.01 8.32 -0.49
CA GLY A 218 9.54 9.04 0.67
C GLY A 218 9.90 10.51 0.50
N HIS A 219 9.66 11.11 -0.66
CA HIS A 219 10.10 12.47 -0.98
C HIS A 219 8.97 13.41 -1.45
N GLY A 220 7.73 12.90 -1.53
CA GLY A 220 6.56 13.70 -1.93
C GLY A 220 6.62 14.24 -3.38
N ASN A 221 7.46 13.66 -4.23
CA ASN A 221 7.74 14.15 -5.58
C ASN A 221 7.18 13.26 -6.70
N SER A 222 6.70 12.05 -6.39
CA SER A 222 6.23 11.09 -7.40
C SER A 222 5.00 10.33 -6.95
N LEU A 223 4.02 10.22 -7.84
CA LEU A 223 2.88 9.32 -7.67
C LEU A 223 3.21 7.93 -8.19
N GLY A 224 2.76 6.91 -7.47
CA GLY A 224 2.84 5.53 -7.91
C GLY A 224 1.99 4.62 -7.03
N GLY A 225 1.68 3.45 -7.55
CA GLY A 225 1.05 2.35 -6.84
C GLY A 225 1.69 1.02 -7.23
N ALA A 226 1.48 -0.01 -6.44
CA ALA A 226 1.88 -1.36 -6.79
C ALA A 226 0.88 -2.40 -6.27
N ILE A 227 0.73 -3.47 -7.04
CA ILE A 227 0.14 -4.73 -6.60
C ILE A 227 1.27 -5.74 -6.53
N VAL A 228 1.33 -6.53 -5.46
CA VAL A 228 2.27 -7.66 -5.32
C VAL A 228 1.46 -8.92 -5.08
N ASP A 229 1.79 -9.98 -5.82
CA ASP A 229 1.16 -11.30 -5.72
C ASP A 229 2.10 -12.26 -4.96
N SER A 230 1.59 -12.91 -3.94
CA SER A 230 2.35 -13.94 -3.22
C SER A 230 2.60 -15.19 -4.08
N GLY A 231 1.74 -15.47 -5.06
CA GLY A 231 1.69 -16.70 -5.82
C GLY A 231 1.24 -17.91 -5.00
N ARG A 232 0.69 -17.71 -3.80
CA ARG A 232 0.37 -18.82 -2.87
C ARG A 232 -1.12 -19.17 -2.83
N PHE A 233 -2.01 -18.25 -3.23
CA PHE A 233 -3.45 -18.53 -3.20
C PHE A 233 -3.81 -19.56 -4.29
N PRO A 234 -4.54 -20.64 -3.94
CA PRO A 234 -4.80 -21.77 -4.85
C PRO A 234 -5.97 -21.45 -5.81
N TRP A 235 -5.78 -20.51 -6.73
CA TRP A 235 -6.80 -20.04 -7.67
C TRP A 235 -7.50 -21.16 -8.44
N ALA A 236 -6.72 -22.19 -8.82
CA ALA A 236 -7.23 -23.36 -9.57
C ALA A 236 -8.11 -24.30 -8.73
N GLU A 237 -8.04 -24.23 -7.41
CA GLU A 237 -8.90 -25.03 -6.51
C GLU A 237 -10.28 -24.40 -6.35
N HIS A 238 -10.39 -23.06 -6.57
CA HIS A 238 -11.62 -22.27 -6.40
C HIS A 238 -12.18 -21.78 -7.74
N LYS A 239 -12.21 -22.63 -8.78
CA LYS A 239 -12.57 -22.27 -10.17
C LYS A 239 -13.90 -21.57 -10.31
N GLN A 240 -14.95 -22.05 -9.62
CA GLN A 240 -16.29 -21.46 -9.72
C GLN A 240 -16.34 -20.03 -9.15
N ARG A 241 -15.57 -19.76 -8.09
CA ARG A 241 -15.47 -18.43 -7.48
C ARG A 241 -14.65 -17.48 -8.35
N PHE A 242 -13.52 -17.95 -8.90
CA PHE A 242 -12.56 -17.12 -9.66
C PHE A 242 -12.57 -17.46 -11.15
N ARG A 243 -13.75 -17.39 -11.78
CA ARG A 243 -13.96 -17.72 -13.20
C ARG A 243 -13.02 -16.93 -14.12
N ARG A 244 -12.78 -15.64 -13.82
CA ARG A 244 -11.92 -14.75 -14.62
C ARG A 244 -10.47 -15.25 -14.75
N LEU A 245 -9.98 -16.09 -13.84
CA LEU A 245 -8.65 -16.69 -13.90
C LEU A 245 -8.68 -18.11 -14.47
N ASN A 246 -9.84 -18.78 -14.42
CA ASN A 246 -10.00 -20.20 -14.70
C ASN A 246 -10.83 -20.52 -15.94
N GLU A 247 -11.40 -19.52 -16.61
CA GLU A 247 -12.13 -19.67 -17.87
C GLU A 247 -11.43 -18.91 -18.99
N PRO A 248 -11.64 -19.28 -20.29
CA PRO A 248 -11.05 -18.59 -21.42
C PRO A 248 -11.40 -17.11 -21.44
N ASP A 249 -10.39 -16.23 -21.42
CA ASP A 249 -10.59 -14.78 -21.50
C ASP A 249 -10.72 -14.35 -22.96
N VAL A 250 -11.93 -13.99 -23.36
CA VAL A 250 -12.24 -13.52 -24.73
C VAL A 250 -11.54 -12.21 -25.10
N SER A 251 -11.13 -11.42 -24.10
CA SER A 251 -10.40 -10.16 -24.30
C SER A 251 -8.90 -10.37 -24.54
N TYR A 252 -8.40 -11.60 -24.27
CA TYR A 252 -6.99 -11.96 -24.41
C TYR A 252 -6.81 -13.36 -24.98
N HIS A 253 -7.11 -13.53 -26.29
CA HIS A 253 -6.89 -14.75 -27.10
C HIS A 253 -7.45 -16.06 -26.50
N GLY A 254 -8.43 -15.99 -25.61
CA GLY A 254 -8.99 -17.18 -24.96
C GLY A 254 -8.06 -17.83 -23.90
N VAL A 255 -7.09 -17.10 -23.38
CA VAL A 255 -6.17 -17.60 -22.36
C VAL A 255 -6.92 -17.95 -21.07
N VAL A 256 -6.62 -19.11 -20.51
CA VAL A 256 -6.93 -19.50 -19.13
C VAL A 256 -5.70 -19.21 -18.29
N TYR A 257 -5.77 -18.20 -17.43
CA TYR A 257 -4.58 -17.67 -16.74
C TYR A 257 -3.95 -18.67 -15.78
N THR A 258 -4.77 -19.46 -15.07
CA THR A 258 -4.24 -20.51 -14.16
C THR A 258 -3.50 -21.62 -14.91
N ASP A 259 -3.90 -21.95 -16.14
CA ASP A 259 -3.22 -22.95 -16.97
C ASP A 259 -1.93 -22.37 -17.59
N ALA A 260 -1.98 -21.12 -18.05
CA ALA A 260 -0.88 -20.49 -18.77
C ALA A 260 0.23 -19.98 -17.84
N LEU A 261 -0.12 -19.46 -16.66
CA LEU A 261 0.80 -18.76 -15.77
C LEU A 261 0.93 -19.40 -14.38
N GLY A 262 0.12 -20.41 -14.08
CA GLY A 262 0.16 -21.11 -12.78
C GLY A 262 0.03 -20.14 -11.59
N PRO A 263 1.01 -20.12 -10.66
CA PRO A 263 1.00 -19.25 -9.50
C PRO A 263 0.93 -17.73 -9.82
N ALA A 264 1.41 -17.32 -11.01
CA ALA A 264 1.39 -15.93 -11.45
C ALA A 264 0.10 -15.52 -12.20
N ALA A 265 -0.94 -16.35 -12.17
CA ALA A 265 -2.20 -16.12 -12.88
C ALA A 265 -2.84 -14.77 -12.53
N TYR A 266 -2.84 -14.41 -11.26
CA TYR A 266 -3.44 -13.18 -10.78
C TYR A 266 -2.69 -11.94 -11.28
N ILE A 267 -1.38 -11.87 -11.04
CA ILE A 267 -0.58 -10.69 -11.43
C ILE A 267 -0.46 -10.56 -12.95
N GLY A 268 -0.41 -11.70 -13.67
CA GLY A 268 -0.42 -11.72 -15.12
C GLY A 268 -1.71 -11.13 -15.68
N ARG A 269 -2.88 -11.58 -15.18
CA ARG A 269 -4.17 -11.00 -15.58
C ARG A 269 -4.27 -9.51 -15.22
N ALA A 270 -3.80 -9.10 -14.04
CA ALA A 270 -3.79 -7.69 -13.63
C ALA A 270 -3.07 -6.80 -14.64
N ARG A 271 -1.97 -7.28 -15.23
CA ARG A 271 -1.20 -6.57 -16.26
C ARG A 271 -1.93 -6.50 -17.60
N VAL A 272 -2.43 -7.63 -18.09
CA VAL A 272 -2.94 -7.72 -19.48
C VAL A 272 -4.41 -7.37 -19.62
N VAL A 273 -5.15 -7.21 -18.52
CA VAL A 273 -6.57 -6.80 -18.57
C VAL A 273 -6.77 -5.44 -17.94
N PRO A 274 -6.81 -5.24 -16.59
CA PRO A 274 -7.10 -3.91 -16.07
C PRO A 274 -6.06 -2.87 -16.50
N LEU A 275 -4.77 -3.12 -16.36
CA LEU A 275 -3.75 -2.14 -16.75
C LEU A 275 -3.77 -1.86 -18.25
N ARG A 276 -3.72 -2.91 -19.09
CA ARG A 276 -3.67 -2.75 -20.55
C ARG A 276 -4.88 -2.00 -21.08
N ASN A 277 -6.08 -2.31 -20.58
CA ASN A 277 -7.33 -1.84 -21.17
C ASN A 277 -7.81 -0.50 -20.60
N THR A 278 -7.45 -0.15 -19.34
CA THR A 278 -7.90 1.10 -18.69
C THR A 278 -6.77 2.10 -18.43
N GLY A 279 -5.49 1.67 -18.54
CA GLY A 279 -4.37 2.55 -18.85
C GLY A 279 -3.70 3.30 -17.69
N ALA A 280 -3.92 2.93 -16.41
CA ALA A 280 -3.27 3.59 -15.26
C ALA A 280 -1.78 3.20 -15.11
N ALA A 281 -0.99 3.36 -16.19
CA ALA A 281 0.43 3.05 -16.22
C ALA A 281 1.27 4.11 -15.48
N ILE A 282 2.29 3.67 -14.77
CA ILE A 282 3.28 4.56 -14.16
C ILE A 282 4.27 5.07 -15.22
N SER A 283 4.75 6.31 -15.06
CA SER A 283 5.83 6.85 -15.87
C SER A 283 7.17 6.20 -15.50
N PRO A 284 8.06 5.86 -16.48
CA PRO A 284 9.40 5.38 -16.18
C PRO A 284 10.21 6.35 -15.30
N PHE A 285 10.02 7.65 -15.48
CA PHE A 285 10.67 8.66 -14.64
C PHE A 285 10.19 8.59 -13.18
N ASN A 286 8.89 8.40 -12.94
CA ASN A 286 8.38 8.19 -11.59
C ASN A 286 8.90 6.87 -11.00
N SER A 287 8.98 5.81 -11.81
CA SER A 287 9.57 4.54 -11.38
C SER A 287 11.01 4.72 -10.90
N PHE A 288 11.81 5.49 -11.63
CA PHE A 288 13.19 5.81 -11.26
C PHE A 288 13.26 6.61 -9.94
N LEU A 289 12.46 7.65 -9.78
CA LEU A 289 12.44 8.44 -8.54
C LEU A 289 12.01 7.63 -7.32
N ILE A 290 11.03 6.73 -7.50
CA ILE A 290 10.59 5.81 -6.44
C ILE A 290 11.69 4.81 -6.10
N LEU A 291 12.40 4.27 -7.08
CA LEU A 291 13.57 3.39 -6.86
C LEU A 291 14.62 4.06 -5.98
N GLN A 292 14.95 5.33 -6.24
CA GLN A 292 15.87 6.10 -5.40
C GLN A 292 15.35 6.25 -3.97
N GLY A 293 14.04 6.46 -3.80
CA GLY A 293 13.42 6.50 -2.48
C GLY A 293 13.53 5.16 -1.74
N ILE A 294 13.33 4.04 -2.44
CA ILE A 294 13.40 2.69 -1.84
C ILE A 294 14.81 2.41 -1.32
N GLU A 295 15.87 2.84 -2.00
CA GLU A 295 17.26 2.59 -1.58
C GLU A 295 17.57 3.08 -0.16
N THR A 296 16.89 4.13 0.30
CA THR A 296 17.08 4.69 1.65
C THR A 296 15.91 4.39 2.61
N LEU A 297 15.01 3.48 2.23
CA LEU A 297 13.79 3.19 2.99
C LEU A 297 14.08 2.82 4.45
N ALA A 298 15.01 1.89 4.68
CA ALA A 298 15.37 1.43 6.03
C ALA A 298 15.88 2.59 6.90
N LEU A 299 16.85 3.36 6.40
CA LEU A 299 17.42 4.50 7.12
C LEU A 299 16.37 5.55 7.49
N ARG A 300 15.44 5.83 6.55
CA ARG A 300 14.37 6.80 6.79
C ARG A 300 13.38 6.27 7.83
N LEU A 301 12.96 5.02 7.71
CA LEU A 301 11.99 4.44 8.66
C LEU A 301 12.57 4.29 10.06
N ASP A 302 13.82 3.91 10.22
CA ASP A 302 14.47 3.86 11.55
C ASP A 302 14.46 5.25 12.21
N ARG A 303 14.84 6.30 11.48
CA ARG A 303 14.81 7.68 12.00
C ARG A 303 13.38 8.15 12.24
N ILE A 304 12.45 7.92 11.33
CA ILE A 304 11.03 8.28 11.45
C ILE A 304 10.42 7.63 12.71
N ASN A 305 10.62 6.33 12.90
CA ASN A 305 10.08 5.61 14.06
C ASN A 305 10.67 6.14 15.39
N ALA A 306 11.98 6.39 15.44
CA ALA A 306 12.62 6.96 16.62
C ALA A 306 12.04 8.36 16.93
N ASN A 307 11.94 9.23 15.94
CA ASN A 307 11.36 10.56 16.08
C ASN A 307 9.89 10.49 16.51
N THR A 308 9.09 9.64 15.86
CA THR A 308 7.64 9.52 16.16
C THR A 308 7.40 9.04 17.58
N LEU A 309 8.18 8.07 18.06
CA LEU A 309 8.08 7.61 19.45
C LEU A 309 8.46 8.70 20.44
N ALA A 310 9.51 9.48 20.15
CA ALA A 310 9.91 10.61 21.00
C ALA A 310 8.83 11.70 21.04
N VAL A 311 8.26 12.07 19.88
CA VAL A 311 7.13 13.01 19.78
C VAL A 311 5.89 12.48 20.52
N ALA A 312 5.55 11.19 20.37
CA ALA A 312 4.39 10.60 21.05
C ALA A 312 4.53 10.67 22.58
N LYS A 313 5.70 10.30 23.11
CA LYS A 313 6.00 10.39 24.56
C LYS A 313 5.97 11.83 25.09
N HIS A 314 6.48 12.77 24.31
CA HIS A 314 6.47 14.19 24.66
C HIS A 314 5.02 14.73 24.73
N LEU A 315 4.21 14.44 23.71
CA LEU A 315 2.81 14.84 23.68
C LEU A 315 1.96 14.17 24.78
N GLN A 316 2.24 12.90 25.12
CA GLN A 316 1.52 12.17 26.18
C GLN A 316 1.67 12.83 27.56
N GLY A 317 2.81 13.45 27.82
CA GLY A 317 3.05 14.19 29.07
C GLY A 317 2.65 15.67 29.05
N HIS A 318 2.19 16.20 27.92
CA HIS A 318 1.98 17.64 27.75
C HIS A 318 0.63 18.11 28.30
N PRO A 319 0.56 19.17 29.16
CA PRO A 319 -0.67 19.59 29.83
C PRO A 319 -1.78 20.11 28.90
N LYS A 320 -1.45 20.52 27.67
CA LYS A 320 -2.40 20.98 26.66
C LYS A 320 -2.86 19.87 25.70
N VAL A 321 -2.45 18.62 25.91
CA VAL A 321 -2.84 17.47 25.09
C VAL A 321 -3.79 16.60 25.89
N ALA A 322 -4.98 16.32 25.32
CA ALA A 322 -6.00 15.55 26.00
C ALA A 322 -5.74 14.02 25.91
N TRP A 323 -5.25 13.59 24.78
CA TRP A 323 -4.95 12.18 24.48
C TRP A 323 -3.93 12.07 23.35
N VAL A 324 -3.19 10.96 23.34
CA VAL A 324 -2.28 10.59 22.24
C VAL A 324 -2.61 9.18 21.80
N ASN A 325 -2.70 8.95 20.49
CA ASN A 325 -2.92 7.66 19.91
C ASN A 325 -1.74 7.29 19.00
N TYR A 326 -0.90 6.40 19.50
CA TYR A 326 0.25 5.83 18.79
C TYR A 326 0.50 4.41 19.29
N ALA A 327 0.32 3.44 18.42
CA ALA A 327 0.27 2.03 18.81
C ALA A 327 1.59 1.47 19.39
N ALA A 328 2.73 2.14 19.19
CA ALA A 328 4.00 1.75 19.82
C ALA A 328 4.15 2.22 21.27
N LEU A 329 3.24 3.03 21.81
CA LEU A 329 3.24 3.34 23.24
C LEU A 329 2.87 2.09 24.07
N PRO A 330 3.56 1.82 25.19
CA PRO A 330 3.37 0.56 25.94
C PRO A 330 1.97 0.35 26.51
N ASP A 331 1.23 1.43 26.77
CA ASP A 331 -0.13 1.44 27.31
C ASP A 331 -1.22 1.42 26.22
N HIS A 332 -0.84 1.41 24.94
CA HIS A 332 -1.80 1.36 23.86
C HIS A 332 -2.44 -0.04 23.73
N PRO A 333 -3.76 -0.15 23.52
CA PRO A 333 -4.46 -1.44 23.43
C PRO A 333 -3.88 -2.39 22.37
N GLU A 334 -3.39 -1.85 21.27
CA GLU A 334 -2.84 -2.61 20.13
C GLU A 334 -1.31 -2.78 20.20
N HIS A 335 -0.66 -2.43 21.32
CA HIS A 335 0.80 -2.55 21.47
C HIS A 335 1.32 -3.97 21.20
N ALA A 336 0.57 -4.99 21.63
CA ALA A 336 0.93 -6.39 21.38
C ALA A 336 0.98 -6.71 19.86
N LEU A 337 0.10 -6.11 19.03
CA LEU A 337 0.12 -6.28 17.59
C LEU A 337 1.32 -5.56 16.95
N VAL A 338 1.74 -4.42 17.50
CA VAL A 338 2.98 -3.74 17.08
C VAL A 338 4.20 -4.64 17.30
N GLN A 339 4.28 -5.29 18.46
CA GLN A 339 5.36 -6.24 18.74
C GLN A 339 5.31 -7.46 17.82
N LYS A 340 4.11 -7.98 17.53
CA LYS A 340 3.92 -9.15 16.67
C LYS A 340 4.25 -8.86 15.20
N TYR A 341 3.78 -7.73 14.67
CA TYR A 341 3.78 -7.48 13.22
C TYR A 341 4.83 -6.48 12.76
N LEU A 342 5.19 -5.50 13.59
CA LEU A 342 5.89 -4.28 13.16
C LEU A 342 7.28 -4.12 13.78
N ARG A 343 7.87 -5.20 14.28
CA ARG A 343 9.21 -5.17 14.93
C ARG A 343 9.30 -4.19 16.10
N GLY A 344 8.18 -3.89 16.77
CA GLY A 344 8.12 -2.91 17.85
C GLY A 344 8.01 -1.44 17.40
N HIS A 345 7.83 -1.16 16.10
CA HIS A 345 7.73 0.18 15.53
C HIS A 345 6.29 0.54 15.15
N GLY A 346 5.85 1.76 15.44
CA GLY A 346 4.47 2.22 15.20
C GLY A 346 4.27 3.01 13.90
N SER A 347 5.25 3.04 13.00
CA SER A 347 5.31 3.93 11.82
C SER A 347 5.53 5.40 12.15
N GLY A 348 5.46 6.28 11.12
CA GLY A 348 5.61 7.72 11.26
C GLY A 348 4.29 8.49 11.48
N VAL A 349 3.18 7.80 11.62
CA VAL A 349 1.85 8.44 11.80
C VAL A 349 1.40 8.32 13.23
N LEU A 350 1.04 9.44 13.84
CA LEU A 350 0.38 9.50 15.14
C LEU A 350 -0.78 10.51 15.11
N THR A 351 -1.73 10.35 16.01
CA THR A 351 -2.80 11.33 16.25
C THR A 351 -2.85 11.71 17.71
N PHE A 352 -3.31 12.93 17.98
CA PHE A 352 -3.53 13.42 19.34
C PHE A 352 -4.68 14.43 19.37
N GLY A 353 -5.27 14.63 20.53
CA GLY A 353 -6.40 15.53 20.74
C GLY A 353 -6.00 16.82 21.46
N LEU A 354 -6.55 17.95 20.96
CA LEU A 354 -6.39 19.28 21.57
C LEU A 354 -7.71 19.72 22.20
N PRO A 355 -7.74 20.04 23.52
CA PRO A 355 -8.91 20.66 24.12
C PRO A 355 -9.30 21.96 23.40
N GLY A 356 -10.60 22.09 23.06
CA GLY A 356 -11.12 23.22 22.30
C GLY A 356 -11.46 22.92 20.83
N GLY A 357 -11.36 21.64 20.44
CA GLY A 357 -11.86 21.12 19.16
C GLY A 357 -11.26 21.79 17.93
N ARG A 358 -12.09 22.00 16.88
CA ARG A 358 -11.63 22.54 15.59
C ARG A 358 -10.87 23.87 15.71
N ALA A 359 -11.31 24.76 16.63
CA ALA A 359 -10.68 26.06 16.77
C ALA A 359 -9.26 25.98 17.34
N ALA A 360 -9.05 25.11 18.34
CA ALA A 360 -7.71 24.85 18.90
C ALA A 360 -6.80 24.16 17.87
N GLY A 361 -7.34 23.14 17.16
CA GLY A 361 -6.61 22.46 16.09
C GLY A 361 -6.18 23.43 14.97
N ALA A 362 -7.03 24.35 14.58
CA ALA A 362 -6.68 25.37 13.58
C ALA A 362 -5.58 26.31 14.07
N ARG A 363 -5.69 26.86 15.31
CA ARG A 363 -4.63 27.72 15.90
C ARG A 363 -3.30 26.98 16.01
N PHE A 364 -3.33 25.73 16.44
CA PHE A 364 -2.15 24.90 16.51
C PHE A 364 -1.47 24.76 15.15
N LEU A 365 -2.22 24.30 14.13
CA LEU A 365 -1.68 24.13 12.78
C LEU A 365 -1.16 25.45 12.19
N ASP A 366 -1.87 26.57 12.41
CA ASP A 366 -1.45 27.87 11.89
C ASP A 366 -0.18 28.40 12.57
N ALA A 367 0.11 27.91 13.78
CA ALA A 367 1.30 28.28 14.52
C ALA A 367 2.55 27.46 14.16
N LEU A 368 2.40 26.29 13.52
CA LEU A 368 3.54 25.44 13.10
C LEU A 368 4.46 26.18 12.11
N GLN A 369 5.75 26.05 12.30
CA GLN A 369 6.79 26.68 11.49
C GLN A 369 7.62 25.66 10.70
N LEU A 370 7.87 24.48 11.28
CA LEU A 370 8.62 23.39 10.67
C LEU A 370 7.70 22.34 10.04
N PHE A 371 6.69 21.85 10.80
CA PHE A 371 5.71 20.92 10.24
C PHE A 371 4.91 21.57 9.12
N THR A 372 4.97 21.00 7.92
CA THR A 372 4.20 21.52 6.78
C THR A 372 2.74 21.09 6.85
N ARG A 373 1.83 22.06 6.70
CA ARG A 373 0.38 21.83 6.68
C ARG A 373 -0.08 21.33 5.32
N LEU A 374 -0.35 20.05 5.19
CA LEU A 374 -0.85 19.45 3.96
C LEU A 374 -1.41 18.04 4.21
N VAL A 375 -2.10 17.50 3.21
CA VAL A 375 -2.69 16.17 3.25
C VAL A 375 -1.76 15.19 2.52
N ASN A 376 -0.74 14.70 3.22
CA ASN A 376 0.12 13.60 2.79
C ASN A 376 0.64 12.85 4.03
N LEU A 377 1.42 11.80 3.84
CA LEU A 377 2.17 11.08 4.86
C LEU A 377 3.38 10.37 4.25
N GLY A 378 4.34 9.98 5.09
CA GLY A 378 5.49 9.18 4.65
C GLY A 378 6.55 9.95 3.88
N ASP A 379 6.54 11.27 3.94
CA ASP A 379 7.59 12.14 3.42
C ASP A 379 8.79 12.18 4.39
N ALA A 380 9.97 12.50 3.88
CA ALA A 380 11.14 12.80 4.69
C ALA A 380 10.93 14.04 5.56
N LYS A 381 10.02 14.93 5.18
CA LYS A 381 9.61 16.12 5.94
C LYS A 381 8.44 15.81 6.84
N SER A 382 8.41 16.43 8.01
CA SER A 382 7.29 16.36 8.95
C SER A 382 6.09 17.15 8.46
N LEU A 383 4.93 16.50 8.52
CA LEU A 383 3.66 17.02 8.00
C LEU A 383 2.60 17.01 9.10
N ALA A 384 1.67 17.95 9.05
CA ALA A 384 0.56 18.03 9.98
C ALA A 384 -0.77 18.30 9.25
N THR A 385 -1.85 17.69 9.73
CA THR A 385 -3.20 17.97 9.26
C THR A 385 -4.22 17.86 10.39
N HIS A 386 -5.31 18.62 10.26
CA HIS A 386 -6.49 18.50 11.12
C HIS A 386 -7.64 17.89 10.29
N PRO A 387 -7.87 16.58 10.42
CA PRO A 387 -8.80 15.87 9.53
C PRO A 387 -10.20 16.47 9.49
N ALA A 388 -10.76 16.87 10.65
CA ALA A 388 -12.10 17.45 10.74
C ALA A 388 -12.24 18.79 10.01
N SER A 389 -11.14 19.52 9.77
CA SER A 389 -11.15 20.79 9.00
C SER A 389 -10.75 20.63 7.55
N THR A 390 -10.23 19.45 7.15
CA THR A 390 -9.67 19.22 5.81
C THR A 390 -10.29 18.00 5.13
N THR A 391 -9.75 16.83 5.35
CA THR A 391 -10.11 15.57 4.64
C THR A 391 -11.53 15.07 4.97
N HIS A 392 -12.07 15.41 6.13
CA HIS A 392 -13.37 14.98 6.64
C HIS A 392 -14.31 16.16 6.91
N ARG A 393 -14.06 17.32 6.27
CA ARG A 393 -14.78 18.56 6.54
C ARG A 393 -16.30 18.47 6.31
N GLN A 394 -16.72 17.62 5.38
CA GLN A 394 -18.12 17.40 5.03
C GLN A 394 -18.87 16.49 6.00
N LEU A 395 -18.17 15.78 6.90
CA LEU A 395 -18.77 14.84 7.84
C LEU A 395 -19.28 15.58 9.08
N ASP A 396 -20.42 15.13 9.61
CA ASP A 396 -20.91 15.53 10.92
C ASP A 396 -20.14 14.84 12.06
N ALA A 397 -20.47 15.18 13.33
CA ALA A 397 -19.76 14.61 14.49
C ALA A 397 -19.90 13.10 14.62
N ALA A 398 -21.06 12.53 14.28
CA ALA A 398 -21.30 11.10 14.35
C ALA A 398 -20.60 10.34 13.20
N GLU A 399 -20.53 10.94 12.03
CA GLU A 399 -19.81 10.42 10.88
C GLU A 399 -18.29 10.48 11.10
N LEU A 400 -17.78 11.56 11.71
CA LEU A 400 -16.39 11.69 12.11
C LEU A 400 -15.98 10.59 13.09
N GLU A 401 -16.81 10.32 14.11
CA GLU A 401 -16.55 9.26 15.09
C GLU A 401 -16.48 7.88 14.41
N LYS A 402 -17.39 7.59 13.48
CA LYS A 402 -17.37 6.36 12.68
C LYS A 402 -16.10 6.25 11.83
N ALA A 403 -15.63 7.37 11.28
CA ALA A 403 -14.36 7.44 10.55
C ALA A 403 -13.13 7.37 11.47
N GLY A 404 -13.33 7.33 12.78
CA GLY A 404 -12.25 7.27 13.77
C GLY A 404 -11.51 8.58 13.98
N VAL A 405 -12.19 9.69 13.75
CA VAL A 405 -11.69 11.05 13.88
C VAL A 405 -12.65 11.81 14.78
N SER A 406 -12.12 12.64 15.67
CA SER A 406 -12.91 13.58 16.47
C SER A 406 -12.58 15.03 16.05
N GLU A 407 -13.40 15.99 16.50
CA GLU A 407 -13.19 17.40 16.15
C GLU A 407 -11.91 18.00 16.72
N ASP A 408 -11.32 17.37 17.73
CA ASP A 408 -10.06 17.76 18.36
C ASP A 408 -8.83 17.04 17.78
N THR A 409 -9.02 16.10 16.82
CA THR A 409 -7.95 15.27 16.29
C THR A 409 -6.97 16.04 15.42
N VAL A 410 -5.71 16.05 15.81
CA VAL A 410 -4.57 16.43 14.95
C VAL A 410 -3.82 15.16 14.54
N ARG A 411 -3.48 15.04 13.26
CA ARG A 411 -2.62 13.97 12.75
C ARG A 411 -1.26 14.54 12.34
N LEU A 412 -0.20 13.90 12.83
CA LEU A 412 1.17 14.16 12.39
C LEU A 412 1.67 13.00 11.53
N SER A 413 2.46 13.31 10.51
CA SER A 413 3.35 12.38 9.82
C SER A 413 4.77 12.87 10.05
N VAL A 414 5.47 12.21 10.97
CA VAL A 414 6.79 12.65 11.43
C VAL A 414 7.86 12.25 10.42
N GLY A 415 8.79 13.14 10.13
CA GLY A 415 9.89 12.95 9.20
C GLY A 415 11.24 12.65 9.86
N ILE A 416 12.31 12.95 9.14
CA ILE A 416 13.68 12.59 9.51
C ILE A 416 14.48 13.76 10.14
N GLU A 417 13.85 14.89 10.38
CA GLU A 417 14.47 16.09 10.94
C GLU A 417 15.10 15.80 12.34
N HIS A 418 15.87 16.74 12.84
CA HIS A 418 16.42 16.61 14.19
C HIS A 418 15.29 16.67 15.22
N ILE A 419 15.31 15.76 16.20
CA ILE A 419 14.21 15.62 17.17
C ILE A 419 13.97 16.89 17.98
N ASP A 420 15.02 17.59 18.39
CA ASP A 420 14.89 18.80 19.20
C ASP A 420 14.18 19.91 18.43
N ASP A 421 14.40 20.03 17.12
CA ASP A 421 13.71 21.00 16.27
C ASP A 421 12.21 20.66 16.13
N LEU A 422 11.88 19.36 15.99
CA LEU A 422 10.50 18.88 15.97
C LEU A 422 9.77 19.20 17.26
N LEU A 423 10.38 18.91 18.41
CA LEU A 423 9.80 19.18 19.72
C LEU A 423 9.66 20.68 19.97
N ALA A 424 10.63 21.49 19.58
CA ALA A 424 10.55 22.95 19.71
C ALA A 424 9.41 23.56 18.89
N ASP A 425 9.19 23.06 17.65
CA ASP A 425 8.08 23.53 16.83
C ASP A 425 6.71 23.13 17.42
N LEU A 426 6.60 21.92 17.95
CA LEU A 426 5.36 21.47 18.62
C LEU A 426 5.08 22.30 19.87
N GLU A 427 6.09 22.58 20.72
CA GLU A 427 5.95 23.37 21.94
C GLU A 427 5.47 24.79 21.65
N GLN A 428 6.10 25.50 20.71
CA GLN A 428 5.71 26.86 20.37
C GLN A 428 4.31 26.93 19.74
N ALA A 429 3.89 25.87 19.02
CA ALA A 429 2.54 25.77 18.43
C ALA A 429 1.50 25.44 19.51
N LEU A 430 1.78 24.51 20.42
CA LEU A 430 0.93 24.18 21.57
C LEU A 430 0.73 25.38 22.49
N ALA A 431 1.75 26.25 22.65
CA ALA A 431 1.60 27.47 23.45
C ALA A 431 0.50 28.40 22.92
N LYS A 432 0.20 28.36 21.61
CA LYS A 432 -0.79 29.20 20.90
C LYS A 432 -2.14 28.51 20.64
N ALA A 433 -2.25 27.21 20.92
CA ALA A 433 -3.44 26.40 20.69
C ALA A 433 -4.60 26.73 21.65
#